data_eece20779407240bf21825f471f573b3
#
_entry.id   eece20779407240bf21825f471f573b3
#
_cell.length_a   1.000
_cell.length_b   1.000
_cell.length_c   1.000
_cell.angle_alpha   90.00
_cell.angle_beta   90.00
_cell.angle_gamma   90.00
#
_symmetry.space_group_name_H-M   'P 1'
#
loop_
_entity.id
_entity.type
_entity.pdbx_description
1 polymer ?
#
loop_
_entity_poly.entity_id
_entity_poly.type
_entity_poly.pdbx_seq_one_letter_code
_entity_poly.pdbx_strand_id
1 'polypeptide(L)'
;MKLKKIAIAMTAVMALGAVSVPVAAEEDTMVIGLAMPTQSLERWNRDGEYLKEQFEEAGYEVELKYSDNDSSQQVSDIQNLLADDVDILIVAAVDGEALNTVMDEAAEAGVPVIAYDRLIMNDAVSYYVSFDNYTVGQLQGEFIVEALDLDNAGDATYNMEITAGDPADNNATYFYNGAMDVLNPYIEAGTLVVVSGQTDFDTVATEQWATQTALERAQNILASYYADGTQLDVWLCSNDSTALGVAQGITSDYAGSNSVIITGQDGDVANLANIVDGIQTMTVYKNVSNESIVTLSLAQAMLNGETIDESLCDTFEIDCAYDTESYETSEGNVCPSFLLVPSVITADNLEELVDTGLYEMGEDGYLTAVE
;
A
#
# COMPACT_ATOMS: atom_id res chain seq x y z
N MET A 1 1.78 -12.59 -32.09
CA MET A 1 0.42 -13.15 -32.17
C MET A 1 0.54 -14.67 -32.30
N LYS A 2 0.69 -15.38 -31.19
CA LYS A 2 0.69 -16.85 -31.15
C LYS A 2 -0.70 -17.31 -30.70
N LEU A 3 -1.53 -17.74 -31.66
CA LEU A 3 -2.78 -18.43 -31.37
C LEU A 3 -2.47 -19.77 -30.70
N LYS A 4 -2.81 -19.93 -29.42
CA LYS A 4 -2.83 -21.23 -28.75
C LYS A 4 -3.84 -22.12 -29.48
N LYS A 5 -3.37 -23.21 -30.10
CA LYS A 5 -4.21 -24.13 -30.85
C LYS A 5 -4.89 -25.09 -29.90
N ILE A 6 -6.22 -24.92 -29.76
CA ILE A 6 -7.06 -26.00 -29.21
C ILE A 6 -7.13 -27.11 -30.26
N ALA A 7 -6.49 -28.21 -29.98
CA ALA A 7 -6.53 -29.41 -30.84
C ALA A 7 -7.74 -30.27 -30.46
N ILE A 8 -8.82 -30.17 -31.23
CA ILE A 8 -9.91 -31.14 -31.20
C ILE A 8 -9.44 -32.37 -32.02
N ALA A 9 -9.10 -33.45 -31.32
CA ALA A 9 -8.77 -34.72 -31.95
C ALA A 9 -10.06 -35.48 -32.31
N MET A 10 -10.37 -35.56 -33.63
CA MET A 10 -11.35 -36.51 -34.15
C MET A 10 -10.68 -37.88 -34.30
N THR A 11 -11.20 -38.86 -33.56
CA THR A 11 -10.75 -40.25 -33.55
C THR A 11 -11.33 -41.02 -34.74
N ALA A 12 -10.47 -41.56 -35.59
CA ALA A 12 -10.84 -42.66 -36.49
C ALA A 12 -10.33 -43.95 -35.89
N VAL A 13 -11.25 -44.91 -35.67
CA VAL A 13 -11.01 -46.20 -35.08
C VAL A 13 -10.32 -47.11 -36.10
N MET A 14 -9.12 -47.67 -35.77
CA MET A 14 -8.69 -48.99 -36.24
C MET A 14 -8.01 -49.72 -35.08
N ALA A 15 -8.53 -50.86 -34.75
CA ALA A 15 -8.09 -51.74 -33.68
C ALA A 15 -6.75 -52.39 -34.00
N LEU A 16 -5.75 -52.21 -33.13
CA LEU A 16 -4.73 -53.22 -32.81
C LEU A 16 -4.20 -52.89 -31.42
N GLY A 17 -4.23 -53.88 -30.53
CA GLY A 17 -3.93 -53.68 -29.10
C GLY A 17 -2.51 -53.15 -28.85
N ALA A 18 -2.48 -51.91 -28.41
CA ALA A 18 -1.36 -51.34 -27.68
C ALA A 18 -1.95 -50.72 -26.43
N VAL A 19 -1.49 -51.11 -25.29
CA VAL A 19 -1.79 -50.50 -23.99
C VAL A 19 -1.23 -49.07 -24.07
N SER A 20 -2.06 -48.10 -24.42
CA SER A 20 -1.72 -46.69 -24.29
C SER A 20 -1.82 -46.35 -22.80
N VAL A 21 -0.66 -46.21 -22.17
CA VAL A 21 -0.53 -45.46 -20.94
C VAL A 21 -0.98 -44.03 -21.27
N PRO A 22 -1.99 -43.44 -20.59
CA PRO A 22 -2.27 -42.05 -20.79
C PRO A 22 -1.02 -41.30 -20.34
N VAL A 23 -0.32 -40.63 -21.25
CA VAL A 23 0.57 -39.53 -20.91
C VAL A 23 -0.35 -38.46 -20.35
N ALA A 24 -0.35 -38.28 -19.04
CA ALA A 24 -0.89 -37.07 -18.43
C ALA A 24 -0.21 -35.92 -19.20
N ALA A 25 -0.98 -35.09 -19.86
CA ALA A 25 -0.46 -33.82 -20.32
C ALA A 25 0.06 -33.15 -19.02
N GLU A 26 1.33 -32.83 -18.94
CA GLU A 26 1.84 -31.88 -17.98
C GLU A 26 0.99 -30.62 -18.23
N GLU A 27 0.10 -30.28 -17.29
CA GLU A 27 -0.52 -28.96 -17.27
C GLU A 27 0.65 -27.99 -17.07
N ASP A 28 0.91 -27.14 -18.06
CA ASP A 28 1.92 -26.09 -17.93
C ASP A 28 1.56 -25.28 -16.70
N THR A 29 2.44 -25.23 -15.71
CA THR A 29 2.26 -24.44 -14.50
C THR A 29 2.14 -22.97 -14.90
N MET A 30 1.09 -22.29 -14.44
CA MET A 30 0.90 -20.87 -14.72
C MET A 30 1.95 -20.05 -13.95
N VAL A 31 2.46 -19.01 -14.58
CA VAL A 31 3.52 -18.13 -14.03
C VAL A 31 2.94 -16.77 -13.67
N ILE A 32 3.15 -16.36 -12.43
CA ILE A 32 2.73 -15.06 -11.88
C ILE A 32 3.93 -14.11 -11.89
N GLY A 33 3.81 -12.97 -12.55
CA GLY A 33 4.81 -11.91 -12.50
C GLY A 33 4.48 -10.91 -11.41
N LEU A 34 5.38 -10.74 -10.42
CA LEU A 34 5.28 -9.75 -9.37
C LEU A 34 6.33 -8.64 -9.60
N ALA A 35 5.88 -7.37 -9.69
CA ALA A 35 6.77 -6.22 -9.84
C ALA A 35 6.55 -5.23 -8.69
N MET A 36 7.46 -5.24 -7.71
CA MET A 36 7.43 -4.42 -6.50
C MET A 36 8.36 -3.20 -6.61
N PRO A 37 8.04 -2.07 -5.92
CA PRO A 37 8.79 -0.83 -6.10
C PRO A 37 10.22 -0.92 -5.57
N THR A 38 10.43 -1.46 -4.38
CA THR A 38 11.75 -1.44 -3.74
C THR A 38 11.86 -2.40 -2.57
N GLN A 39 13.09 -2.79 -2.23
CA GLN A 39 13.41 -3.48 -0.97
C GLN A 39 13.85 -2.52 0.16
N SER A 40 14.00 -1.23 -0.12
CA SER A 40 14.47 -0.26 0.88
C SER A 40 13.40 0.18 1.88
N LEU A 41 12.13 -0.09 1.61
CA LEU A 41 11.01 0.11 2.52
C LEU A 41 10.52 -1.23 3.03
N GLU A 42 10.34 -1.35 4.34
CA GLU A 42 10.01 -2.62 5.03
C GLU A 42 8.74 -3.26 4.47
N ARG A 43 7.71 -2.46 4.24
CA ARG A 43 6.44 -2.90 3.70
C ARG A 43 6.60 -3.75 2.44
N TRP A 44 7.36 -3.27 1.45
CA TRP A 44 7.44 -3.95 0.15
C TRP A 44 8.17 -5.29 0.19
N ASN A 45 9.11 -5.48 1.15
CA ASN A 45 9.70 -6.80 1.40
C ASN A 45 8.63 -7.77 1.91
N ARG A 46 7.84 -7.32 2.90
CA ARG A 46 6.76 -8.12 3.50
C ARG A 46 5.69 -8.47 2.44
N ASP A 47 5.21 -7.48 1.68
CA ASP A 47 4.17 -7.69 0.67
C ASP A 47 4.65 -8.63 -0.45
N GLY A 48 5.84 -8.40 -1.00
CA GLY A 48 6.37 -9.18 -2.11
C GLY A 48 6.65 -10.63 -1.75
N GLU A 49 7.29 -10.88 -0.60
CA GLU A 49 7.58 -12.24 -0.15
C GLU A 49 6.30 -12.98 0.25
N TYR A 50 5.35 -12.32 0.94
CA TYR A 50 4.09 -12.94 1.33
C TYR A 50 3.23 -13.29 0.10
N LEU A 51 3.08 -12.38 -0.87
CA LEU A 51 2.40 -12.68 -2.13
C LEU A 51 3.03 -13.87 -2.84
N LYS A 52 4.36 -13.88 -2.96
CA LYS A 52 5.10 -14.98 -3.59
C LYS A 52 4.78 -16.30 -2.90
N GLU A 53 4.88 -16.37 -1.58
CA GLU A 53 4.58 -17.57 -0.81
C GLU A 53 3.16 -18.06 -1.04
N GLN A 54 2.17 -17.17 -0.99
CA GLN A 54 0.76 -17.51 -1.18
C GLN A 54 0.48 -18.07 -2.58
N PHE A 55 1.08 -17.49 -3.63
CA PHE A 55 0.92 -18.01 -4.99
C PHE A 55 1.66 -19.34 -5.20
N GLU A 56 2.87 -19.50 -4.64
CA GLU A 56 3.63 -20.77 -4.70
C GLU A 56 2.89 -21.89 -3.95
N GLU A 57 2.31 -21.62 -2.77
CA GLU A 57 1.47 -22.56 -2.03
C GLU A 57 0.19 -22.95 -2.80
N ALA A 58 -0.37 -22.03 -3.58
CA ALA A 58 -1.50 -22.30 -4.46
C ALA A 58 -1.11 -23.07 -5.74
N GLY A 59 0.18 -23.36 -5.96
CA GLY A 59 0.69 -24.18 -7.05
C GLY A 59 1.12 -23.43 -8.31
N TYR A 60 1.29 -22.10 -8.22
CA TYR A 60 1.81 -21.28 -9.31
C TYR A 60 3.34 -21.19 -9.27
N GLU A 61 3.97 -20.89 -10.40
CA GLU A 61 5.34 -20.42 -10.46
C GLU A 61 5.34 -18.89 -10.32
N VAL A 62 6.28 -18.31 -9.55
CA VAL A 62 6.30 -16.89 -9.25
C VAL A 62 7.64 -16.26 -9.61
N GLU A 63 7.60 -15.21 -10.43
CA GLU A 63 8.74 -14.35 -10.72
C GLU A 63 8.58 -13.00 -10.01
N LEU A 64 9.37 -12.77 -8.97
CA LEU A 64 9.36 -11.53 -8.18
C LEU A 64 10.53 -10.64 -8.58
N LYS A 65 10.25 -9.37 -8.89
CA LYS A 65 11.22 -8.33 -9.20
C LYS A 65 11.03 -7.13 -8.26
N TYR A 66 12.13 -6.47 -7.90
CA TYR A 66 12.17 -5.21 -7.18
C TYR A 66 12.95 -4.18 -7.97
N SER A 67 12.41 -2.98 -8.13
CA SER A 67 12.90 -1.97 -9.08
C SER A 67 13.64 -0.79 -8.42
N ASP A 68 14.06 -0.94 -7.16
CA ASP A 68 14.88 0.05 -6.41
C ASP A 68 14.35 1.50 -6.43
N ASN A 69 13.01 1.67 -6.46
CA ASN A 69 12.33 2.96 -6.65
C ASN A 69 12.73 3.70 -7.95
N ASP A 70 13.13 2.97 -8.99
CA ASP A 70 13.41 3.50 -10.32
C ASP A 70 12.33 3.05 -11.31
N SER A 71 11.49 3.99 -11.77
CA SER A 71 10.41 3.70 -12.71
C SER A 71 10.90 3.17 -14.05
N SER A 72 12.09 3.59 -14.52
CA SER A 72 12.68 3.05 -15.75
C SER A 72 13.15 1.61 -15.56
N GLN A 73 13.67 1.28 -14.38
CA GLN A 73 14.00 -0.09 -14.02
C GLN A 73 12.72 -0.93 -13.96
N GLN A 74 11.64 -0.42 -13.35
CA GLN A 74 10.37 -1.14 -13.26
C GLN A 74 9.77 -1.44 -14.63
N VAL A 75 9.81 -0.50 -15.57
CA VAL A 75 9.44 -0.74 -16.97
C VAL A 75 10.25 -1.91 -17.55
N SER A 76 11.57 -1.91 -17.33
CA SER A 76 12.45 -2.99 -17.83
C SER A 76 12.15 -4.33 -17.16
N ASP A 77 11.86 -4.34 -15.86
CA ASP A 77 11.54 -5.54 -15.10
C ASP A 77 10.21 -6.15 -15.59
N ILE A 78 9.18 -5.31 -15.83
CA ILE A 78 7.90 -5.77 -16.38
C ILE A 78 8.07 -6.30 -17.81
N GLN A 79 8.88 -5.63 -18.65
CA GLN A 79 9.19 -6.13 -19.99
C GLN A 79 9.88 -7.49 -19.95
N ASN A 80 10.77 -7.74 -18.98
CA ASN A 80 11.39 -9.04 -18.78
C ASN A 80 10.35 -10.09 -18.37
N LEU A 81 9.46 -9.77 -17.40
CA LEU A 81 8.37 -10.66 -17.01
C LEU A 81 7.47 -11.03 -18.19
N LEU A 82 7.12 -10.05 -19.05
CA LEU A 82 6.36 -10.31 -20.28
C LEU A 82 7.13 -11.19 -21.28
N ALA A 83 8.46 -11.04 -21.35
CA ALA A 83 9.30 -11.86 -22.22
C ALA A 83 9.47 -13.31 -21.70
N ASP A 84 9.34 -13.50 -20.38
CA ASP A 84 9.37 -14.80 -19.72
C ASP A 84 7.98 -15.49 -19.74
N ASP A 85 7.03 -14.97 -20.56
CA ASP A 85 5.71 -15.55 -20.85
C ASP A 85 4.82 -15.71 -19.58
N VAL A 86 4.85 -14.74 -18.63
CA VAL A 86 3.95 -14.75 -17.45
C VAL A 86 2.48 -14.73 -17.87
N ASP A 87 1.61 -15.40 -17.10
CA ASP A 87 0.18 -15.50 -17.38
C ASP A 87 -0.61 -14.33 -16.82
N ILE A 88 -0.12 -13.65 -15.78
CA ILE A 88 -0.68 -12.45 -15.16
C ILE A 88 0.43 -11.61 -14.54
N LEU A 89 0.24 -10.29 -14.51
CA LEU A 89 1.09 -9.34 -13.81
C LEU A 89 0.37 -8.78 -12.58
N ILE A 90 1.09 -8.71 -11.46
CA ILE A 90 0.67 -8.01 -10.23
C ILE A 90 1.74 -6.96 -9.96
N VAL A 91 1.35 -5.69 -10.03
CA VAL A 91 2.30 -4.57 -10.07
C VAL A 91 1.95 -3.54 -9.00
N ALA A 92 2.88 -3.30 -8.08
CA ALA A 92 2.88 -2.13 -7.22
C ALA A 92 3.77 -1.05 -7.86
N ALA A 93 3.17 0.00 -8.40
CA ALA A 93 3.89 0.98 -9.21
C ALA A 93 4.90 1.81 -8.39
N VAL A 94 6.09 2.07 -8.94
CA VAL A 94 6.99 3.12 -8.45
C VAL A 94 6.38 4.48 -8.74
N ASP A 95 5.86 4.65 -9.95
CA ASP A 95 5.20 5.85 -10.46
C ASP A 95 4.04 5.39 -11.35
N GLY A 96 2.82 5.74 -10.93
CA GLY A 96 1.59 5.29 -11.60
C GLY A 96 1.46 5.77 -13.05
N GLU A 97 2.06 6.90 -13.41
CA GLU A 97 2.01 7.46 -14.77
C GLU A 97 3.16 6.95 -15.66
N ALA A 98 4.30 6.58 -15.07
CA ALA A 98 5.49 6.17 -15.84
C ALA A 98 5.34 4.80 -16.52
N LEU A 99 4.39 3.98 -16.09
CA LEU A 99 4.21 2.62 -16.59
C LEU A 99 3.32 2.52 -17.85
N ASN A 100 2.74 3.62 -18.34
CA ASN A 100 1.74 3.61 -19.42
C ASN A 100 2.16 2.75 -20.63
N THR A 101 3.38 2.92 -21.13
CA THR A 101 3.83 2.19 -22.32
C THR A 101 3.90 0.67 -22.07
N VAL A 102 4.42 0.24 -20.93
CA VAL A 102 4.56 -1.19 -20.64
C VAL A 102 3.22 -1.84 -20.27
N MET A 103 2.25 -1.08 -19.77
CA MET A 103 0.87 -1.56 -19.59
C MET A 103 0.19 -1.82 -20.94
N ASP A 104 0.41 -0.92 -21.92
CA ASP A 104 -0.06 -1.15 -23.30
C ASP A 104 0.60 -2.38 -23.92
N GLU A 105 1.91 -2.61 -23.69
CA GLU A 105 2.62 -3.81 -24.11
C GLU A 105 2.03 -5.09 -23.47
N ALA A 106 1.68 -5.05 -22.17
CA ALA A 106 1.00 -6.16 -21.49
C ALA A 106 -0.38 -6.46 -22.13
N ALA A 107 -1.17 -5.43 -22.41
CA ALA A 107 -2.46 -5.57 -23.09
C ALA A 107 -2.30 -6.14 -24.51
N GLU A 108 -1.31 -5.70 -25.29
CA GLU A 108 -1.00 -6.25 -26.62
C GLU A 108 -0.56 -7.71 -26.55
N ALA A 109 0.16 -8.11 -25.50
CA ALA A 109 0.54 -9.49 -25.23
C ALA A 109 -0.64 -10.36 -24.74
N GLY A 110 -1.74 -9.73 -24.29
CA GLY A 110 -2.91 -10.38 -23.72
C GLY A 110 -2.67 -10.88 -22.29
N VAL A 111 -1.71 -10.27 -21.58
CA VAL A 111 -1.41 -10.52 -20.17
C VAL A 111 -2.21 -9.56 -19.30
N PRO A 112 -3.14 -10.04 -18.48
CA PRO A 112 -3.92 -9.20 -17.59
C PRO A 112 -3.05 -8.61 -16.48
N VAL A 113 -3.44 -7.43 -15.98
CA VAL A 113 -2.70 -6.71 -14.94
C VAL A 113 -3.61 -6.42 -13.75
N ILE A 114 -3.13 -6.74 -12.55
CA ILE A 114 -3.67 -6.25 -11.28
C ILE A 114 -2.72 -5.17 -10.76
N ALA A 115 -3.23 -3.96 -10.54
CA ALA A 115 -2.54 -2.94 -9.75
C ALA A 115 -2.68 -3.33 -8.27
N TYR A 116 -1.56 -3.52 -7.58
CA TYR A 116 -1.50 -3.91 -6.18
C TYR A 116 -1.09 -2.74 -5.31
N ASP A 117 -1.91 -2.40 -4.33
CA ASP A 117 -1.77 -1.27 -3.41
C ASP A 117 -1.66 0.11 -4.09
N ARG A 118 -0.86 0.27 -5.12
CA ARG A 118 -0.65 1.52 -5.86
C ARG A 118 -1.36 1.51 -7.21
N LEU A 119 -2.23 2.51 -7.42
CA LEU A 119 -2.96 2.65 -8.67
C LEU A 119 -2.01 2.96 -9.84
N ILE A 120 -2.24 2.31 -10.97
CA ILE A 120 -1.57 2.61 -12.24
C ILE A 120 -2.52 3.38 -13.13
N MET A 121 -2.09 4.54 -13.63
CA MET A 121 -2.89 5.49 -14.40
C MET A 121 -3.00 5.07 -15.87
N ASN A 122 -3.51 3.84 -16.13
CA ASN A 122 -3.66 3.28 -17.47
C ASN A 122 -4.89 2.35 -17.55
N ASP A 123 -5.69 2.50 -18.63
CA ASP A 123 -6.92 1.73 -18.86
C ASP A 123 -6.68 0.24 -19.20
N ALA A 124 -5.44 -0.17 -19.46
CA ALA A 124 -5.06 -1.57 -19.66
C ALA A 124 -5.03 -2.37 -18.35
N VAL A 125 -5.00 -1.70 -17.19
CA VAL A 125 -5.11 -2.34 -15.87
C VAL A 125 -6.50 -2.93 -15.72
N SER A 126 -6.57 -4.21 -15.38
CA SER A 126 -7.84 -4.94 -15.30
C SER A 126 -8.57 -4.65 -13.99
N TYR A 127 -7.83 -4.63 -12.88
CA TYR A 127 -8.36 -4.41 -11.52
C TYR A 127 -7.31 -3.76 -10.64
N TYR A 128 -7.78 -3.07 -9.60
CA TYR A 128 -6.98 -2.52 -8.53
C TYR A 128 -7.35 -3.19 -7.21
N VAL A 129 -6.37 -3.63 -6.44
CA VAL A 129 -6.54 -4.17 -5.09
C VAL A 129 -5.77 -3.29 -4.13
N SER A 130 -6.45 -2.73 -3.15
CA SER A 130 -5.85 -1.85 -2.14
C SER A 130 -6.76 -1.72 -0.92
N PHE A 131 -6.42 -0.81 -0.03
CA PHE A 131 -7.29 -0.33 1.03
C PHE A 131 -8.06 0.92 0.58
N ASP A 132 -9.11 1.30 1.32
CA ASP A 132 -9.73 2.59 1.13
C ASP A 132 -8.77 3.70 1.59
N ASN A 133 -8.02 4.23 0.62
CA ASN A 133 -6.95 5.18 0.86
C ASN A 133 -7.43 6.53 1.42
N TYR A 134 -8.65 6.95 1.05
CA TYR A 134 -9.24 8.17 1.61
C TYR A 134 -9.60 7.95 3.09
N THR A 135 -10.19 6.81 3.43
CA THR A 135 -10.49 6.40 4.81
C THR A 135 -9.21 6.29 5.66
N VAL A 136 -8.08 5.83 5.11
CA VAL A 136 -6.80 5.87 5.84
C VAL A 136 -6.49 7.28 6.34
N GLY A 137 -6.57 8.27 5.47
CA GLY A 137 -6.36 9.67 5.85
C GLY A 137 -7.39 10.17 6.86
N GLN A 138 -8.67 9.85 6.67
CA GLN A 138 -9.72 10.20 7.61
C GLN A 138 -9.44 9.66 9.01
N LEU A 139 -9.04 8.39 9.13
CA LEU A 139 -8.70 7.77 10.43
C LEU A 139 -7.54 8.49 11.13
N GLN A 140 -6.54 8.95 10.39
CA GLN A 140 -5.45 9.78 10.95
C GLN A 140 -5.98 11.12 11.47
N GLY A 141 -6.81 11.79 10.69
CA GLY A 141 -7.45 13.06 11.08
C GLY A 141 -8.37 12.91 12.29
N GLU A 142 -9.25 11.91 12.29
CA GLU A 142 -10.17 11.60 13.37
C GLU A 142 -9.44 11.26 14.68
N PHE A 143 -8.34 10.49 14.56
CA PHE A 143 -7.49 10.19 15.70
C PHE A 143 -6.92 11.49 16.34
N ILE A 144 -6.45 12.43 15.53
CA ILE A 144 -5.96 13.73 16.03
C ILE A 144 -7.08 14.51 16.71
N VAL A 145 -8.27 14.55 16.12
CA VAL A 145 -9.45 15.22 16.69
C VAL A 145 -9.80 14.66 18.07
N GLU A 146 -9.82 13.33 18.18
CA GLU A 146 -10.12 12.65 19.45
C GLU A 146 -9.02 12.84 20.49
N ALA A 147 -7.75 12.64 20.10
CA ALA A 147 -6.61 12.71 21.03
C ALA A 147 -6.41 14.10 21.64
N LEU A 148 -6.78 15.17 20.95
CA LEU A 148 -6.73 16.55 21.41
C LEU A 148 -8.08 17.07 21.93
N ASP A 149 -9.16 16.25 21.83
CA ASP A 149 -10.54 16.66 22.16
C ASP A 149 -10.93 17.99 21.48
N LEU A 150 -10.63 18.10 20.17
CA LEU A 150 -10.76 19.36 19.42
C LEU A 150 -12.18 19.90 19.41
N ASP A 151 -13.19 19.04 19.42
CA ASP A 151 -14.61 19.43 19.49
C ASP A 151 -14.96 20.19 20.77
N ASN A 152 -14.20 19.99 21.85
CA ASN A 152 -14.40 20.62 23.14
C ASN A 152 -13.23 21.55 23.52
N ALA A 153 -12.37 21.91 22.58
CA ALA A 153 -11.15 22.70 22.84
C ALA A 153 -11.42 24.12 23.40
N GLY A 154 -12.60 24.68 23.17
CA GLY A 154 -12.95 26.05 23.60
C GLY A 154 -12.03 27.07 22.95
N ASP A 155 -11.29 27.83 23.79
CA ASP A 155 -10.30 28.82 23.32
C ASP A 155 -8.87 28.25 23.23
N ALA A 156 -8.68 26.94 23.40
CA ALA A 156 -7.35 26.32 23.27
C ALA A 156 -6.88 26.29 21.81
N THR A 157 -5.57 26.41 21.63
CA THR A 157 -4.92 26.33 20.32
C THR A 157 -3.81 25.30 20.39
N TYR A 158 -3.72 24.44 19.35
CA TYR A 158 -2.74 23.39 19.21
C TYR A 158 -1.91 23.61 17.95
N ASN A 159 -0.61 23.37 18.04
CA ASN A 159 0.32 23.54 16.94
C ASN A 159 0.56 22.20 16.24
N MET A 160 0.49 22.20 14.93
CA MET A 160 0.72 21.02 14.11
C MET A 160 1.67 21.28 12.95
N GLU A 161 2.27 20.19 12.45
CA GLU A 161 3.01 20.14 11.19
C GLU A 161 2.57 18.94 10.36
N ILE A 162 2.92 18.95 9.08
CA ILE A 162 2.48 17.94 8.10
C ILE A 162 3.67 17.41 7.32
N THR A 163 3.72 16.10 7.11
CA THR A 163 4.63 15.42 6.18
C THR A 163 3.83 14.39 5.40
N ALA A 164 3.56 14.69 4.13
CA ALA A 164 2.80 13.83 3.23
C ALA A 164 3.71 12.84 2.47
N GLY A 165 3.09 12.00 1.65
CA GLY A 165 3.75 10.95 0.88
C GLY A 165 4.37 11.38 -0.43
N ASP A 166 4.72 10.38 -1.26
CA ASP A 166 5.34 10.58 -2.56
C ASP A 166 4.33 11.12 -3.59
N PRO A 167 4.61 12.23 -4.27
CA PRO A 167 3.72 12.77 -5.31
C PRO A 167 3.62 11.86 -6.56
N ALA A 168 4.56 10.93 -6.77
CA ALA A 168 4.48 9.93 -7.83
C ALA A 168 3.53 8.75 -7.50
N ASP A 169 3.11 8.65 -6.23
CA ASP A 169 2.11 7.71 -5.76
C ASP A 169 0.75 8.40 -5.64
N ASN A 170 -0.20 8.03 -6.49
CA ASN A 170 -1.53 8.63 -6.50
C ASN A 170 -2.25 8.51 -5.14
N ASN A 171 -1.98 7.45 -4.38
CA ASN A 171 -2.57 7.22 -3.06
C ASN A 171 -2.18 8.31 -2.05
N ALA A 172 -0.99 8.89 -2.17
CA ALA A 172 -0.54 9.95 -1.26
C ALA A 172 -1.49 11.14 -1.21
N THR A 173 -2.10 11.46 -2.35
CA THR A 173 -3.12 12.52 -2.44
C THR A 173 -4.42 12.13 -1.72
N TYR A 174 -4.85 10.87 -1.81
CA TYR A 174 -6.03 10.38 -1.09
C TYR A 174 -5.82 10.41 0.43
N PHE A 175 -4.67 9.93 0.92
CA PHE A 175 -4.33 10.00 2.35
C PHE A 175 -4.33 11.44 2.86
N TYR A 176 -3.65 12.33 2.13
CA TYR A 176 -3.59 13.74 2.48
C TYR A 176 -4.98 14.39 2.50
N ASN A 177 -5.79 14.21 1.45
CA ASN A 177 -7.12 14.79 1.36
C ASN A 177 -8.05 14.25 2.44
N GLY A 178 -8.04 12.94 2.70
CA GLY A 178 -8.84 12.33 3.76
C GLY A 178 -8.55 12.94 5.13
N ALA A 179 -7.26 13.10 5.49
CA ALA A 179 -6.86 13.72 6.74
C ALA A 179 -7.22 15.23 6.79
N MET A 180 -6.95 15.95 5.70
CA MET A 180 -7.21 17.38 5.66
C MET A 180 -8.68 17.73 5.64
N ASP A 181 -9.55 16.90 5.04
CA ASP A 181 -11.01 17.13 5.09
C ASP A 181 -11.55 17.03 6.53
N VAL A 182 -10.94 16.21 7.37
CA VAL A 182 -11.25 16.15 8.81
C VAL A 182 -10.65 17.35 9.57
N LEU A 183 -9.40 17.74 9.28
CA LEU A 183 -8.65 18.72 10.05
C LEU A 183 -8.87 20.17 9.62
N ASN A 184 -9.20 20.44 8.35
CA ASN A 184 -9.38 21.79 7.83
C ASN A 184 -10.39 22.64 8.62
N PRO A 185 -11.55 22.13 9.08
CA PRO A 185 -12.47 22.93 9.90
C PRO A 185 -11.81 23.50 11.16
N TYR A 186 -10.90 22.75 11.81
CA TYR A 186 -10.18 23.19 13.00
C TYR A 186 -9.03 24.14 12.67
N ILE A 187 -8.40 23.98 11.50
CA ILE A 187 -7.36 24.90 11.00
C ILE A 187 -8.00 26.25 10.64
N GLU A 188 -9.14 26.24 9.94
CA GLU A 188 -9.90 27.45 9.59
C GLU A 188 -10.44 28.18 10.82
N ALA A 189 -10.83 27.44 11.86
CA ALA A 189 -11.27 28.01 13.14
C ALA A 189 -10.10 28.57 13.99
N GLY A 190 -8.84 28.19 13.65
CA GLY A 190 -7.65 28.56 14.42
C GLY A 190 -7.45 27.74 15.70
N THR A 191 -8.17 26.63 15.86
CA THR A 191 -7.97 25.64 16.93
C THR A 191 -6.71 24.80 16.66
N LEU A 192 -6.48 24.42 15.39
CA LEU A 192 -5.22 23.88 14.92
C LEU A 192 -4.45 24.96 14.13
N VAL A 193 -3.15 25.07 14.37
CA VAL A 193 -2.29 26.03 13.69
C VAL A 193 -1.10 25.30 13.08
N VAL A 194 -0.99 25.29 11.76
CA VAL A 194 0.23 24.85 11.07
C VAL A 194 1.25 25.98 11.16
N VAL A 195 2.18 25.88 12.11
CA VAL A 195 3.07 26.99 12.48
C VAL A 195 4.02 27.37 11.34
N SER A 196 4.47 26.38 10.58
CA SER A 196 5.28 26.62 9.36
C SER A 196 4.46 27.29 8.23
N GLY A 197 3.14 27.23 8.28
CA GLY A 197 2.24 27.66 7.21
C GLY A 197 2.26 26.74 5.97
N GLN A 198 2.93 25.59 6.06
CA GLN A 198 3.09 24.63 4.95
C GLN A 198 1.93 23.64 4.99
N THR A 199 0.87 23.96 4.23
CA THR A 199 -0.36 23.14 4.17
C THR A 199 -0.66 22.62 2.77
N ASP A 200 0.10 23.00 1.75
CA ASP A 200 -0.11 22.57 0.38
C ASP A 200 0.58 21.22 0.14
N PHE A 201 -0.10 20.26 -0.51
CA PHE A 201 0.39 18.90 -0.70
C PHE A 201 1.81 18.87 -1.30
N ASP A 202 2.05 19.60 -2.39
CA ASP A 202 3.36 19.61 -3.06
C ASP A 202 4.49 20.13 -2.15
N THR A 203 4.15 21.01 -1.20
CA THR A 203 5.11 21.57 -0.23
C THR A 203 5.46 20.57 0.87
N VAL A 204 4.52 19.72 1.27
CA VAL A 204 4.68 18.77 2.39
C VAL A 204 4.97 17.35 1.91
N ALA A 205 5.01 17.12 0.61
CA ALA A 205 5.30 15.84 -0.03
C ALA A 205 6.73 15.33 0.28
N THR A 206 6.89 14.01 0.26
CA THR A 206 8.15 13.33 0.54
C THR A 206 8.44 12.34 -0.60
N GLU A 207 9.31 12.73 -1.51
CA GLU A 207 9.73 11.89 -2.64
C GLU A 207 10.19 10.52 -2.17
N GLN A 208 9.74 9.48 -2.88
CA GLN A 208 10.06 8.06 -2.61
C GLN A 208 9.67 7.58 -1.20
N TRP A 209 8.80 8.30 -0.50
CA TRP A 209 8.45 7.99 0.90
C TRP A 209 9.69 7.92 1.82
N ALA A 210 10.77 8.61 1.46
CA ALA A 210 12.08 8.42 2.04
C ALA A 210 12.17 8.96 3.47
N THR A 211 12.46 8.08 4.43
CA THR A 211 12.67 8.41 5.85
C THR A 211 13.69 9.54 6.04
N GLN A 212 14.79 9.53 5.27
CA GLN A 212 15.82 10.55 5.35
C GLN A 212 15.30 11.94 4.94
N THR A 213 14.49 12.01 3.89
CA THR A 213 13.86 13.27 3.43
C THR A 213 12.90 13.82 4.50
N ALA A 214 12.09 12.94 5.12
CA ALA A 214 11.21 13.32 6.22
C ALA A 214 11.98 13.79 7.45
N LEU A 215 13.11 13.15 7.80
CA LEU A 215 14.01 13.59 8.87
C LEU A 215 14.56 15.00 8.61
N GLU A 216 15.11 15.22 7.42
CA GLU A 216 15.69 16.54 7.03
C GLU A 216 14.60 17.63 7.05
N ARG A 217 13.39 17.32 6.58
CA ARG A 217 12.24 18.22 6.68
C ARG A 217 11.92 18.53 8.14
N ALA A 218 11.82 17.52 9.01
CA ALA A 218 11.52 17.69 10.43
C ALA A 218 12.57 18.58 11.10
N GLN A 219 13.84 18.32 10.90
CA GLN A 219 14.94 19.11 11.45
C GLN A 219 14.89 20.58 10.99
N ASN A 220 14.60 20.83 9.71
CA ASN A 220 14.46 22.18 9.17
C ASN A 220 13.28 22.94 9.77
N ILE A 221 12.15 22.29 9.95
CA ILE A 221 10.95 22.88 10.59
C ILE A 221 11.23 23.16 12.07
N LEU A 222 11.75 22.19 12.81
CA LEU A 222 12.07 22.34 14.23
C LEU A 222 13.05 23.48 14.48
N ALA A 223 14.11 23.58 13.68
CA ALA A 223 15.09 24.64 13.77
C ALA A 223 14.53 26.04 13.43
N SER A 224 13.56 26.10 12.51
CA SER A 224 13.03 27.36 12.00
C SER A 224 11.89 27.93 12.86
N TYR A 225 11.05 27.06 13.42
CA TYR A 225 9.78 27.46 14.03
C TYR A 225 9.65 27.05 15.50
N TYR A 226 10.47 26.12 16.01
CA TYR A 226 10.33 25.55 17.36
C TYR A 226 11.62 25.67 18.20
N ALA A 227 12.65 26.35 17.69
CA ALA A 227 13.95 26.48 18.38
C ALA A 227 13.88 27.31 19.69
N ASP A 228 12.85 28.13 19.85
CA ASP A 228 12.59 28.92 21.07
C ASP A 228 11.84 28.16 22.16
N GLY A 229 11.49 26.89 21.91
CA GLY A 229 10.71 26.05 22.79
C GLY A 229 9.19 26.20 22.63
N THR A 230 8.74 26.81 21.52
CA THR A 230 7.34 26.77 21.11
C THR A 230 6.83 25.32 21.12
N GLN A 231 5.67 25.10 21.71
CA GLN A 231 5.10 23.76 21.83
C GLN A 231 4.62 23.27 20.46
N LEU A 232 4.93 22.02 20.12
CA LEU A 232 4.40 21.29 18.99
C LEU A 232 3.51 20.16 19.54
N ASP A 233 2.26 20.09 19.12
CA ASP A 233 1.30 19.15 19.67
C ASP A 233 1.09 17.95 18.76
N VAL A 234 1.13 18.15 17.42
CA VAL A 234 0.84 17.15 16.43
C VAL A 234 1.82 17.21 15.24
N TRP A 235 2.20 16.06 14.73
CA TRP A 235 2.78 15.91 13.41
C TRP A 235 2.00 14.86 12.61
N LEU A 236 1.20 15.31 11.65
CA LEU A 236 0.52 14.44 10.70
C LEU A 236 1.54 13.87 9.73
N CYS A 237 1.76 12.56 9.79
CA CYS A 237 2.60 11.81 8.87
C CYS A 237 1.73 10.80 8.11
N SER A 238 1.85 10.77 6.77
CA SER A 238 0.99 9.91 5.96
C SER A 238 1.32 8.43 6.10
N ASN A 239 2.59 8.06 6.41
CA ASN A 239 2.96 6.66 6.63
C ASN A 239 4.11 6.50 7.65
N ASP A 240 4.43 5.26 7.98
CA ASP A 240 5.44 4.91 8.99
C ASP A 240 6.86 5.28 8.56
N SER A 241 7.22 5.17 7.29
CA SER A 241 8.55 5.60 6.83
C SER A 241 8.77 7.09 7.04
N THR A 242 7.75 7.94 6.77
CA THR A 242 7.82 9.38 7.04
C THR A 242 7.74 9.67 8.53
N ALA A 243 6.89 8.95 9.27
CA ALA A 243 6.76 9.07 10.72
C ALA A 243 8.07 8.71 11.45
N LEU A 244 8.81 7.70 10.97
CA LEU A 244 10.11 7.32 11.52
C LEU A 244 11.13 8.46 11.40
N GLY A 245 11.18 9.11 10.23
CA GLY A 245 12.05 10.28 10.03
C GLY A 245 11.68 11.46 10.93
N VAL A 246 10.40 11.76 11.03
CA VAL A 246 9.87 12.81 11.93
C VAL A 246 10.16 12.49 13.39
N ALA A 247 9.91 11.25 13.84
CA ALA A 247 10.18 10.80 15.21
C ALA A 247 11.67 10.93 15.58
N GLN A 248 12.58 10.61 14.66
CA GLN A 248 14.02 10.82 14.83
C GLN A 248 14.35 12.31 14.97
N GLY A 249 13.78 13.17 14.12
CA GLY A 249 13.96 14.62 14.19
C GLY A 249 13.45 15.21 15.53
N ILE A 250 12.27 14.80 15.97
CA ILE A 250 11.71 15.22 17.26
C ILE A 250 12.59 14.75 18.41
N THR A 251 13.02 13.50 18.41
CA THR A 251 13.88 12.96 19.49
C THR A 251 15.22 13.67 19.59
N SER A 252 15.80 14.11 18.45
CA SER A 252 17.12 14.75 18.43
C SER A 252 17.09 16.27 18.59
N ASP A 253 16.11 16.95 18.02
CA ASP A 253 16.18 18.40 17.79
C ASP A 253 15.00 19.22 18.36
N TYR A 254 13.92 18.57 18.87
CA TYR A 254 12.78 19.29 19.42
C TYR A 254 13.13 19.93 20.76
N ALA A 255 13.03 21.25 20.84
CA ALA A 255 13.36 22.04 22.05
C ALA A 255 12.20 22.11 23.06
N GLY A 256 11.00 21.71 22.71
CA GLY A 256 9.85 21.66 23.62
C GLY A 256 9.94 20.48 24.60
N SER A 257 8.97 20.38 25.51
CA SER A 257 8.97 19.38 26.58
C SER A 257 7.74 18.48 26.62
N ASN A 258 6.76 18.73 25.76
CA ASN A 258 5.56 17.90 25.66
C ASN A 258 5.78 16.74 24.67
N SER A 259 5.00 15.69 24.84
CA SER A 259 4.90 14.63 23.84
C SER A 259 4.16 15.15 22.60
N VAL A 260 4.60 14.73 21.42
CA VAL A 260 4.00 15.11 20.15
C VAL A 260 3.18 13.91 19.64
N ILE A 261 1.94 14.15 19.23
CA ILE A 261 1.13 13.16 18.54
C ILE A 261 1.72 12.97 17.15
N ILE A 262 2.16 11.75 16.81
CA ILE A 262 2.68 11.40 15.50
C ILE A 262 1.78 10.30 14.92
N THR A 263 1.21 10.54 13.75
CA THR A 263 0.46 9.52 12.99
C THR A 263 1.38 8.71 12.10
N GLY A 264 0.89 7.58 11.59
CA GLY A 264 1.59 6.73 10.64
C GLY A 264 0.60 5.84 9.90
N GLN A 265 1.14 4.97 9.05
CA GLN A 265 0.42 3.94 8.29
C GLN A 265 1.41 2.83 7.93
N ASP A 266 0.97 1.60 7.83
CA ASP A 266 1.62 0.38 7.35
C ASP A 266 1.97 -0.63 8.45
N GLY A 267 2.20 -0.23 9.69
CA GLY A 267 2.56 -1.13 10.79
C GLY A 267 4.00 -1.65 10.71
N ASP A 268 4.95 -0.79 10.30
CA ASP A 268 6.36 -1.16 10.25
C ASP A 268 6.92 -1.41 11.65
N VAL A 269 7.75 -2.46 11.82
CA VAL A 269 8.25 -2.94 13.13
C VAL A 269 8.93 -1.82 13.91
N ALA A 270 9.73 -0.98 13.26
CA ALA A 270 10.40 0.15 13.91
C ALA A 270 9.41 1.18 14.47
N ASN A 271 8.30 1.38 13.79
CA ASN A 271 7.24 2.31 14.19
C ASN A 271 6.36 1.70 15.29
N LEU A 272 6.07 0.41 15.22
CA LEU A 272 5.42 -0.30 16.31
C LEU A 272 6.25 -0.23 17.61
N ALA A 273 7.58 -0.33 17.51
CA ALA A 273 8.46 -0.11 18.67
C ALA A 273 8.35 1.36 19.18
N ASN A 274 8.30 2.35 18.29
CA ASN A 274 8.08 3.74 18.68
C ASN A 274 6.71 3.96 19.36
N ILE A 275 5.68 3.18 18.97
CA ILE A 275 4.37 3.24 19.63
C ILE A 275 4.47 2.68 21.05
N VAL A 276 5.17 1.55 21.25
CA VAL A 276 5.45 0.98 22.59
C VAL A 276 6.20 1.99 23.48
N ASP A 277 7.18 2.68 22.90
CA ASP A 277 8.00 3.68 23.62
C ASP A 277 7.29 5.03 23.83
N GLY A 278 6.10 5.22 23.24
CA GLY A 278 5.35 6.48 23.30
C GLY A 278 5.96 7.63 22.51
N ILE A 279 6.80 7.31 21.52
CA ILE A 279 7.41 8.27 20.57
C ILE A 279 6.46 8.55 19.42
N GLN A 280 5.86 7.51 18.84
CA GLN A 280 4.77 7.58 17.87
C GLN A 280 3.45 7.22 18.58
N THR A 281 2.33 7.77 18.14
CA THR A 281 1.08 7.61 18.87
C THR A 281 0.16 6.56 18.26
N MET A 282 0.16 6.45 16.92
CA MET A 282 -0.68 5.50 16.20
C MET A 282 -0.09 5.18 14.82
N THR A 283 -0.55 4.08 14.26
CA THR A 283 -0.40 3.77 12.84
C THR A 283 -1.73 3.24 12.29
N VAL A 284 -2.05 3.55 11.04
CA VAL A 284 -3.17 2.91 10.32
C VAL A 284 -2.63 1.64 9.68
N TYR A 285 -3.08 0.51 10.18
CA TYR A 285 -2.61 -0.78 9.72
C TYR A 285 -3.34 -1.23 8.47
N LYS A 286 -2.58 -1.61 7.47
CA LYS A 286 -3.03 -2.27 6.25
C LYS A 286 -2.60 -3.73 6.31
N ASN A 287 -3.55 -4.64 6.51
CA ASN A 287 -3.25 -6.07 6.69
C ASN A 287 -2.85 -6.71 5.35
N VAL A 288 -1.55 -6.91 5.15
CA VAL A 288 -0.96 -7.51 3.94
C VAL A 288 -1.53 -8.90 3.64
N SER A 289 -1.80 -9.70 4.67
CA SER A 289 -2.35 -11.04 4.45
C SER A 289 -3.75 -10.97 3.82
N ASN A 290 -4.57 -10.01 4.24
CA ASN A 290 -5.90 -9.79 3.66
C ASN A 290 -5.79 -9.31 2.21
N GLU A 291 -4.91 -8.35 1.93
CA GLU A 291 -4.69 -7.84 0.58
C GLU A 291 -4.18 -8.94 -0.38
N SER A 292 -3.28 -9.80 0.12
CA SER A 292 -2.78 -10.95 -0.63
C SER A 292 -3.85 -12.01 -0.91
N ILE A 293 -4.72 -12.31 0.05
CA ILE A 293 -5.85 -13.26 -0.13
C ILE A 293 -6.79 -12.74 -1.22
N VAL A 294 -7.15 -11.47 -1.19
CA VAL A 294 -8.00 -10.85 -2.21
C VAL A 294 -7.32 -10.88 -3.58
N THR A 295 -6.02 -10.54 -3.63
CA THR A 295 -5.23 -10.54 -4.87
C THR A 295 -5.10 -11.93 -5.46
N LEU A 296 -4.81 -12.95 -4.65
CA LEU A 296 -4.74 -14.35 -5.09
C LEU A 296 -6.07 -14.83 -5.66
N SER A 297 -7.17 -14.59 -4.93
CA SER A 297 -8.50 -15.02 -5.36
C SER A 297 -8.94 -14.32 -6.65
N LEU A 298 -8.66 -13.03 -6.77
CA LEU A 298 -8.91 -12.24 -7.97
C LEU A 298 -8.10 -12.77 -9.16
N ALA A 299 -6.80 -13.01 -8.97
CA ALA A 299 -5.93 -13.56 -10.00
C ALA A 299 -6.41 -14.95 -10.47
N GLN A 300 -6.83 -15.81 -9.55
CA GLN A 300 -7.41 -17.12 -9.87
C GLN A 300 -8.69 -17.00 -10.69
N ALA A 301 -9.61 -16.10 -10.31
CA ALA A 301 -10.83 -15.85 -11.06
C ALA A 301 -10.54 -15.36 -12.48
N MET A 302 -9.56 -14.45 -12.62
CA MET A 302 -9.12 -13.94 -13.94
C MET A 302 -8.53 -15.04 -14.81
N LEU A 303 -7.63 -15.85 -14.27
CA LEU A 303 -6.98 -16.95 -14.99
C LEU A 303 -7.97 -18.06 -15.40
N ASN A 304 -9.00 -18.30 -14.59
CA ASN A 304 -10.10 -19.23 -14.88
C ASN A 304 -11.13 -18.66 -15.87
N GLY A 305 -11.07 -17.36 -16.19
CA GLY A 305 -12.06 -16.67 -17.04
C GLY A 305 -13.44 -16.57 -16.38
N GLU A 306 -13.47 -16.43 -15.06
CA GLU A 306 -14.71 -16.27 -14.27
C GLU A 306 -15.24 -14.83 -14.42
N THR A 307 -16.53 -14.65 -14.14
CA THR A 307 -17.09 -13.29 -14.05
C THR A 307 -16.69 -12.70 -12.70
N ILE A 308 -16.11 -11.49 -12.74
CA ILE A 308 -15.65 -10.77 -11.55
C ILE A 308 -16.57 -9.58 -11.34
N ASP A 309 -17.22 -9.57 -10.19
CA ASP A 309 -18.11 -8.52 -9.71
C ASP A 309 -18.10 -8.46 -8.17
N GLU A 310 -19.02 -7.71 -7.58
CA GLU A 310 -19.14 -7.55 -6.12
C GLU A 310 -19.28 -8.88 -5.35
N SER A 311 -19.78 -9.95 -6.00
CA SER A 311 -19.94 -11.25 -5.35
C SER A 311 -18.62 -11.92 -4.98
N LEU A 312 -17.50 -11.50 -5.55
CA LEU A 312 -16.19 -11.99 -5.14
C LEU A 312 -15.87 -11.56 -3.70
N CYS A 313 -16.29 -10.37 -3.29
CA CYS A 313 -16.13 -9.90 -1.89
C CYS A 313 -16.86 -10.82 -0.89
N ASP A 314 -18.03 -11.37 -1.26
CA ASP A 314 -18.79 -12.29 -0.42
C ASP A 314 -18.08 -13.63 -0.15
N THR A 315 -17.04 -13.94 -0.91
CA THR A 315 -16.25 -15.17 -0.74
C THR A 315 -15.16 -15.04 0.33
N PHE A 316 -14.85 -13.84 0.79
CA PHE A 316 -13.83 -13.57 1.80
C PHE A 316 -14.46 -13.55 3.21
N GLU A 317 -13.71 -14.02 4.21
CA GLU A 317 -13.99 -13.74 5.63
C GLU A 317 -13.35 -12.40 6.07
N ILE A 318 -13.30 -11.42 5.15
CA ILE A 318 -12.57 -10.16 5.24
C ILE A 318 -13.53 -9.07 4.76
N ASP A 319 -13.58 -7.94 5.45
CA ASP A 319 -14.32 -6.78 4.99
C ASP A 319 -13.65 -6.20 3.73
N CYS A 320 -14.33 -6.36 2.61
CA CYS A 320 -13.89 -5.92 1.28
C CYS A 320 -15.06 -5.27 0.55
N ALA A 321 -14.82 -4.17 -0.14
CA ALA A 321 -15.79 -3.50 -0.98
C ALA A 321 -15.35 -3.56 -2.45
N TYR A 322 -16.30 -3.82 -3.36
CA TYR A 322 -16.08 -3.67 -4.79
C TYR A 322 -16.49 -2.26 -5.23
N ASP A 323 -15.51 -1.47 -5.68
CA ASP A 323 -15.68 -0.07 -6.07
C ASP A 323 -15.49 0.08 -7.58
N THR A 324 -16.38 0.85 -8.21
CA THR A 324 -16.34 1.17 -9.64
C THR A 324 -16.53 2.67 -9.91
N GLU A 325 -16.30 3.52 -8.88
CA GLU A 325 -16.59 4.94 -8.95
C GLU A 325 -15.39 5.82 -8.52
N SER A 326 -14.49 5.34 -7.66
CA SER A 326 -13.54 6.21 -6.94
C SER A 326 -12.16 6.35 -7.60
N TYR A 327 -11.66 5.30 -8.27
CA TYR A 327 -10.28 5.27 -8.75
C TYR A 327 -10.21 5.47 -10.27
N GLU A 328 -10.15 6.73 -10.70
CA GLU A 328 -10.03 7.10 -12.11
C GLU A 328 -8.61 6.87 -12.63
N THR A 329 -8.52 6.38 -13.87
CA THR A 329 -7.27 6.27 -14.63
C THR A 329 -6.97 7.56 -15.41
N SER A 330 -5.83 7.61 -16.11
CA SER A 330 -5.40 8.80 -16.87
C SER A 330 -6.38 9.28 -17.94
N GLU A 331 -7.27 8.42 -18.43
CA GLU A 331 -8.28 8.73 -19.46
C GLU A 331 -9.66 9.03 -18.89
N GLY A 332 -9.79 9.13 -17.54
CA GLY A 332 -11.05 9.36 -16.85
C GLY A 332 -11.98 8.15 -16.82
N ASN A 333 -11.45 6.97 -17.10
CA ASN A 333 -12.11 5.70 -16.85
C ASN A 333 -11.81 5.25 -15.41
N VAL A 334 -12.77 4.55 -14.81
CA VAL A 334 -12.60 4.02 -13.45
C VAL A 334 -12.04 2.61 -13.52
N CYS A 335 -10.95 2.35 -12.79
CA CYS A 335 -10.43 1.01 -12.59
C CYS A 335 -11.29 0.28 -11.54
N PRO A 336 -11.95 -0.83 -11.88
CA PRO A 336 -12.70 -1.61 -10.89
C PRO A 336 -11.76 -2.05 -9.77
N SER A 337 -12.16 -1.81 -8.53
CA SER A 337 -11.27 -1.92 -7.38
C SER A 337 -11.86 -2.80 -6.28
N PHE A 338 -11.00 -3.57 -5.63
CA PHE A 338 -11.31 -4.31 -4.40
C PHE A 338 -10.62 -3.60 -3.23
N LEU A 339 -11.44 -2.98 -2.37
CA LEU A 339 -10.98 -2.11 -1.31
C LEU A 339 -11.19 -2.75 0.06
N LEU A 340 -10.09 -2.92 0.79
CA LEU A 340 -10.10 -3.43 2.15
C LEU A 340 -10.26 -2.30 3.17
N VAL A 341 -10.73 -2.66 4.36
CA VAL A 341 -10.91 -1.73 5.47
C VAL A 341 -9.63 -1.66 6.29
N PRO A 342 -9.01 -0.47 6.42
CA PRO A 342 -7.85 -0.28 7.29
C PRO A 342 -8.27 -0.18 8.77
N SER A 343 -7.35 -0.41 9.70
CA SER A 343 -7.60 -0.31 11.14
C SER A 343 -6.58 0.56 11.86
N VAL A 344 -7.00 1.23 12.94
CA VAL A 344 -6.11 2.05 13.77
C VAL A 344 -5.44 1.19 14.83
N ILE A 345 -4.12 1.23 14.89
CA ILE A 345 -3.30 0.57 15.92
C ILE A 345 -2.62 1.64 16.79
N THR A 346 -2.73 1.43 18.09
CA THR A 346 -2.11 2.23 19.15
C THR A 346 -1.46 1.32 20.19
N ALA A 347 -0.85 1.86 21.21
CA ALA A 347 -0.31 1.08 22.31
C ALA A 347 -1.36 0.21 23.03
N ASP A 348 -2.65 0.55 22.93
CA ASP A 348 -3.73 -0.13 23.65
C ASP A 348 -4.23 -1.39 22.94
N ASN A 349 -3.94 -1.56 21.64
CA ASN A 349 -4.44 -2.69 20.83
C ASN A 349 -3.38 -3.38 19.94
N LEU A 350 -2.10 -3.23 20.26
CA LEU A 350 -1.00 -3.90 19.53
C LEU A 350 -1.17 -5.42 19.43
N GLU A 351 -1.85 -6.04 20.40
CA GLU A 351 -2.11 -7.49 20.40
C GLU A 351 -2.93 -7.95 19.17
N GLU A 352 -3.73 -7.07 18.56
CA GLU A 352 -4.49 -7.38 17.35
C GLU A 352 -3.60 -7.73 16.16
N LEU A 353 -2.36 -7.21 16.13
CA LEU A 353 -1.39 -7.52 15.08
C LEU A 353 -0.86 -8.95 15.16
N VAL A 354 -0.80 -9.53 16.36
CA VAL A 354 -0.39 -10.93 16.55
C VAL A 354 -1.41 -11.89 15.94
N ASP A 355 -2.70 -11.55 16.00
CA ASP A 355 -3.77 -12.36 15.43
C ASP A 355 -3.69 -12.44 13.89
N THR A 356 -2.98 -11.53 13.24
CA THR A 356 -2.73 -11.56 11.78
C THR A 356 -1.78 -12.67 11.35
N GLY A 357 -0.97 -13.20 12.28
CA GLY A 357 0.08 -14.17 12.00
C GLY A 357 1.36 -13.57 11.39
N LEU A 358 1.39 -12.26 11.14
CA LEU A 358 2.54 -11.55 10.55
C LEU A 358 3.49 -10.99 11.61
N TYR A 359 3.05 -10.93 12.86
CA TYR A 359 3.84 -10.41 13.99
C TYR A 359 3.79 -11.37 15.18
N GLU A 360 4.85 -11.37 15.94
CA GLU A 360 4.91 -12.03 17.26
C GLU A 360 5.32 -11.02 18.33
N MET A 361 4.73 -11.15 19.53
CA MET A 361 5.04 -10.27 20.66
C MET A 361 6.08 -10.89 21.56
N GLY A 362 7.19 -10.18 21.75
CA GLY A 362 8.25 -10.56 22.68
C GLY A 362 7.85 -10.43 24.14
N GLU A 363 8.62 -11.06 25.05
CA GLU A 363 8.44 -10.94 26.50
C GLU A 363 8.63 -9.48 27.00
N ASP A 364 9.30 -8.64 26.25
CA ASP A 364 9.55 -7.22 26.50
C ASP A 364 8.41 -6.30 26.01
N GLY A 365 7.38 -6.86 25.34
CA GLY A 365 6.22 -6.14 24.83
C GLY A 365 6.43 -5.52 23.44
N TYR A 366 7.57 -5.76 22.78
CA TYR A 366 7.79 -5.31 21.41
C TYR A 366 7.32 -6.37 20.41
N LEU A 367 6.86 -5.90 19.27
CA LEU A 367 6.49 -6.75 18.14
C LEU A 367 7.68 -6.94 17.20
N THR A 368 7.81 -8.15 16.68
CA THR A 368 8.74 -8.50 15.60
C THR A 368 7.98 -9.16 14.47
N ALA A 369 8.45 -9.00 13.23
CA ALA A 369 7.87 -9.71 12.11
C ALA A 369 8.14 -11.23 12.25
N VAL A 370 7.16 -12.05 11.86
CA VAL A 370 7.32 -13.49 11.71
C VAL A 370 8.15 -13.76 10.46
N GLU A 371 9.21 -14.60 10.56
CA GLU A 371 10.10 -14.99 9.45
C GLU A 371 9.46 -16.10 8.57
#